data_5855d62b827752671d061a3b94968eb2
#
_entry.id   5855d62b827752671d061a3b94968eb2
#
_cell.length_a   1.000
_cell.length_b   1.000
_cell.length_c   1.000
_cell.angle_alpha   90.00
_cell.angle_beta   90.00
_cell.angle_gamma   90.00
#
_symmetry.space_group_name_H-M   'P 1'
#
loop_
_entity.id
_entity.type
_entity.pdbx_description
1 polymer ?
#
loop_
_entity_poly.entity_id
_entity_poly.type
_entity_poly.pdbx_seq_one_letter_code
_entity_poly.pdbx_strand_id
1 'polypeptide(L)'
;MIDILKKEIENQYGSKILDRGDCEFIANHILEKFDINISYNTLRRFFGLVQNTNPNMRTLNALSKYAGFKSYSHFIDTYHFKEERHFHQKVYHTIYRNKPSEIIRLVENAYETKEDFTQILILIVRELYYNKNYDLIDVLFNLKKLHYSNFSYTELLFIGNSIGLIFRKQGNVPEKISNNLNFINFVFLTFVDYSSLNYYYLNWAKHIQKNTFTEEISIFISAIIEFGKFLNKKKFKNLPYETIFSRKLNPILCSRLLSLYLLKNNKIDLEHILNQYFRINSKRINKIDYSYELFINSILVKNEDLMFYLINNLKLEKLSHYQRIQKNTFNLMCLFYYKLIGNSIKEEYFFNNFSINLCQFSYQEFVALIFCIYKFHTTNNEDEKIEIIVEYNYLKNKFRYSLFTKEFILNYFN
;
A
#
# COMPACT_ATOMS: atom_id res chain seq x y z
N MET A 1 21.95 -9.03 -19.22
CA MET A 1 21.31 -10.24 -19.76
C MET A 1 22.05 -10.81 -21.00
N ILE A 2 22.36 -10.02 -22.04
CA ILE A 2 23.06 -10.54 -23.24
C ILE A 2 24.43 -11.13 -22.89
N ASP A 3 25.23 -10.48 -22.05
CA ASP A 3 26.56 -10.98 -21.64
C ASP A 3 26.49 -12.26 -20.79
N ILE A 4 25.40 -12.39 -20.01
CA ILE A 4 25.12 -13.63 -19.25
C ILE A 4 24.79 -14.77 -20.25
N LEU A 5 23.95 -14.49 -21.26
CA LEU A 5 23.61 -15.49 -22.27
C LEU A 5 24.85 -15.93 -23.07
N LYS A 6 25.77 -15.01 -23.40
CA LYS A 6 27.06 -15.36 -24.01
C LYS A 6 27.83 -16.34 -23.15
N LYS A 7 27.96 -16.07 -21.85
CA LYS A 7 28.65 -16.98 -20.91
C LYS A 7 27.98 -18.35 -20.84
N GLU A 8 26.65 -18.41 -20.82
CA GLU A 8 25.95 -19.70 -20.79
C GLU A 8 26.14 -20.49 -22.08
N ILE A 9 26.21 -19.81 -23.24
CA ILE A 9 26.54 -20.45 -24.51
C ILE A 9 28.00 -20.97 -24.51
N GLU A 10 28.94 -20.17 -24.02
CA GLU A 10 30.35 -20.59 -23.87
C GLU A 10 30.50 -21.76 -22.90
N ASN A 11 29.75 -21.75 -21.78
CA ASN A 11 29.71 -22.89 -20.85
C ASN A 11 29.18 -24.16 -21.53
N GLN A 12 28.12 -24.05 -22.34
CA GLN A 12 27.55 -25.17 -23.08
C GLN A 12 28.45 -25.64 -24.20
N TYR A 13 29.20 -24.74 -24.84
CA TYR A 13 30.18 -25.03 -25.86
C TYR A 13 31.46 -25.66 -25.29
N GLY A 14 31.79 -25.35 -24.05
CA GLY A 14 32.95 -25.88 -23.33
C GLY A 14 34.21 -25.00 -23.40
N SER A 15 34.18 -23.90 -24.17
CA SER A 15 35.27 -22.94 -24.30
C SER A 15 34.77 -21.56 -24.71
N LYS A 16 35.65 -20.54 -24.71
CA LYS A 16 35.31 -19.22 -25.27
C LYS A 16 35.15 -19.30 -26.79
N ILE A 17 34.25 -18.51 -27.32
CA ILE A 17 33.98 -18.38 -28.75
C ILE A 17 34.86 -17.26 -29.29
N LEU A 18 35.89 -17.62 -30.08
CA LEU A 18 36.93 -16.71 -30.48
C LEU A 18 37.03 -16.50 -32.00
N ASP A 19 36.50 -17.42 -32.79
CA ASP A 19 36.65 -17.36 -34.23
C ASP A 19 35.38 -17.72 -35.01
N ARG A 20 35.53 -17.78 -36.35
CA ARG A 20 34.46 -18.14 -37.27
C ARG A 20 34.06 -19.62 -37.15
N GLY A 21 35.01 -20.51 -36.93
CA GLY A 21 34.75 -21.94 -36.82
C GLY A 21 33.87 -22.28 -35.66
N ASP A 22 34.08 -21.63 -34.48
CA ASP A 22 33.23 -21.77 -33.31
C ASP A 22 31.78 -21.36 -33.61
N CYS A 23 31.60 -20.24 -34.31
CA CYS A 23 30.28 -19.76 -34.72
C CYS A 23 29.60 -20.69 -35.75
N GLU A 24 30.37 -21.29 -36.68
CA GLU A 24 29.83 -22.25 -37.64
C GLU A 24 29.40 -23.53 -36.95
N PHE A 25 30.18 -24.04 -35.99
CA PHE A 25 29.82 -25.20 -35.17
C PHE A 25 28.50 -24.99 -34.42
N ILE A 26 28.37 -23.87 -33.71
CA ILE A 26 27.16 -23.55 -32.97
C ILE A 26 25.94 -23.39 -33.90
N ALA A 27 26.12 -22.71 -35.06
CA ALA A 27 25.05 -22.55 -36.04
C ALA A 27 24.52 -23.88 -36.55
N ASN A 28 25.44 -24.82 -36.90
CA ASN A 28 25.10 -26.15 -37.36
C ASN A 28 24.42 -26.96 -36.25
N HIS A 29 24.92 -26.94 -35.05
CA HIS A 29 24.31 -27.64 -33.90
C HIS A 29 22.88 -27.11 -33.62
N ILE A 30 22.63 -25.79 -33.70
CA ILE A 30 21.32 -25.20 -33.55
C ILE A 30 20.36 -25.67 -34.67
N LEU A 31 20.85 -25.73 -35.91
CA LEU A 31 20.10 -26.23 -37.05
C LEU A 31 19.73 -27.70 -36.86
N GLU A 32 20.69 -28.56 -36.55
CA GLU A 32 20.49 -30.00 -36.40
C GLU A 32 19.54 -30.34 -35.24
N LYS A 33 19.70 -29.67 -34.10
CA LYS A 33 18.98 -30.04 -32.88
C LYS A 33 17.60 -29.37 -32.75
N PHE A 34 17.43 -28.16 -33.30
CA PHE A 34 16.22 -27.34 -33.07
C PHE A 34 15.53 -26.96 -34.37
N ASP A 35 16.05 -27.32 -35.52
CA ASP A 35 15.53 -26.95 -36.84
C ASP A 35 15.43 -25.41 -37.02
N ILE A 36 16.39 -24.68 -36.47
CA ILE A 36 16.44 -23.23 -36.53
C ILE A 36 17.66 -22.79 -37.30
N ASN A 37 17.46 -22.21 -38.48
CA ASN A 37 18.58 -21.68 -39.29
C ASN A 37 18.99 -20.29 -38.78
N ILE A 38 20.23 -20.20 -38.29
CA ILE A 38 20.96 -18.97 -37.94
C ILE A 38 22.26 -18.92 -38.67
N SER A 39 22.57 -17.80 -39.33
CA SER A 39 23.87 -17.69 -40.01
C SER A 39 25.02 -17.51 -38.99
N TYR A 40 26.15 -18.12 -39.28
CA TYR A 40 27.36 -17.93 -38.47
C TYR A 40 27.79 -16.46 -38.38
N ASN A 41 27.50 -15.64 -39.41
CA ASN A 41 27.71 -14.19 -39.35
C ASN A 41 26.83 -13.48 -38.31
N THR A 42 25.62 -13.97 -38.04
CA THR A 42 24.78 -13.47 -36.96
C THR A 42 25.44 -13.77 -35.63
N LEU A 43 26.01 -14.96 -35.44
CA LEU A 43 26.73 -15.34 -34.22
C LEU A 43 28.01 -14.53 -34.04
N ARG A 44 28.79 -14.33 -35.11
CA ARG A 44 30.00 -13.46 -35.05
C ARG A 44 29.66 -12.05 -34.56
N ARG A 45 28.55 -11.47 -35.04
CA ARG A 45 28.05 -10.16 -34.55
C ARG A 45 27.62 -10.25 -33.08
N PHE A 46 26.90 -11.30 -32.72
CA PHE A 46 26.42 -11.51 -31.34
C PHE A 46 27.58 -11.60 -30.35
N PHE A 47 28.64 -12.34 -30.67
CA PHE A 47 29.82 -12.48 -29.84
C PHE A 47 30.81 -11.31 -29.95
N GLY A 48 30.57 -10.35 -30.83
CA GLY A 48 31.43 -9.17 -30.99
C GLY A 48 32.73 -9.44 -31.80
N LEU A 49 32.79 -10.52 -32.53
CA LEU A 49 33.92 -10.84 -33.44
C LEU A 49 33.96 -9.97 -34.71
N VAL A 50 32.86 -9.31 -35.01
CA VAL A 50 32.71 -8.29 -36.05
C VAL A 50 31.79 -7.19 -35.52
N GLN A 51 31.60 -6.11 -36.28
CA GLN A 51 30.78 -5.00 -35.87
C GLN A 51 29.43 -5.47 -35.30
N ASN A 52 29.19 -5.11 -34.07
CA ASN A 52 28.04 -5.59 -33.28
C ASN A 52 26.73 -4.99 -33.77
N THR A 53 25.67 -5.80 -33.77
CA THR A 53 24.29 -5.37 -34.01
C THR A 53 23.38 -5.97 -32.95
N ASN A 54 22.36 -5.27 -32.56
CA ASN A 54 21.38 -5.81 -31.61
C ASN A 54 20.70 -7.06 -32.17
N PRO A 55 20.79 -8.20 -31.48
CA PRO A 55 20.17 -9.45 -31.92
C PRO A 55 18.64 -9.34 -31.86
N ASN A 56 17.97 -9.92 -32.85
CA ASN A 56 16.52 -10.01 -32.85
C ASN A 56 16.02 -11.15 -31.94
N MET A 57 14.72 -11.16 -31.59
CA MET A 57 14.12 -12.17 -30.70
C MET A 57 14.25 -13.61 -31.20
N ARG A 58 14.23 -13.83 -32.54
CA ARG A 58 14.43 -15.17 -33.11
C ARG A 58 15.83 -15.68 -32.81
N THR A 59 16.86 -14.85 -32.97
CA THR A 59 18.24 -15.17 -32.62
C THR A 59 18.39 -15.43 -31.12
N LEU A 60 17.85 -14.57 -30.28
CA LEU A 60 17.91 -14.73 -28.81
C LEU A 60 17.22 -16.03 -28.36
N ASN A 61 16.07 -16.37 -28.92
CA ASN A 61 15.37 -17.61 -28.60
C ASN A 61 16.19 -18.85 -28.99
N ALA A 62 16.81 -18.85 -30.16
CA ALA A 62 17.60 -19.98 -30.62
C ALA A 62 18.90 -20.16 -29.80
N LEU A 63 19.55 -19.06 -29.47
CA LEU A 63 20.72 -19.08 -28.60
C LEU A 63 20.40 -19.53 -27.16
N SER A 64 19.23 -19.13 -26.65
CA SER A 64 18.75 -19.60 -25.36
C SER A 64 18.46 -21.10 -25.38
N LYS A 65 17.87 -21.63 -26.46
CA LYS A 65 17.69 -23.07 -26.64
C LYS A 65 19.01 -23.83 -26.68
N TYR A 66 20.02 -23.31 -27.39
CA TYR A 66 21.35 -23.87 -27.37
C TYR A 66 21.95 -23.94 -25.96
N ALA A 67 21.77 -22.87 -25.18
CA ALA A 67 22.22 -22.81 -23.79
C ALA A 67 21.34 -23.64 -22.80
N GLY A 68 20.35 -24.42 -23.30
CA GLY A 68 19.53 -25.33 -22.48
C GLY A 68 18.25 -24.75 -21.95
N PHE A 69 17.84 -23.55 -22.36
CA PHE A 69 16.58 -22.92 -21.95
C PHE A 69 15.48 -23.12 -22.98
N LYS A 70 14.22 -23.12 -22.57
CA LYS A 70 13.08 -23.27 -23.50
C LYS A 70 12.92 -22.11 -24.48
N SER A 71 13.24 -20.89 -24.03
CA SER A 71 13.16 -19.65 -24.79
C SER A 71 14.02 -18.57 -24.15
N TYR A 72 14.17 -17.41 -24.79
CA TYR A 72 14.84 -16.25 -24.20
C TYR A 72 14.06 -15.68 -23.00
N SER A 73 12.75 -15.68 -23.03
CA SER A 73 11.93 -15.32 -21.86
C SER A 73 12.21 -16.27 -20.68
N HIS A 74 12.18 -17.58 -20.91
CA HIS A 74 12.51 -18.57 -19.87
C HIS A 74 13.95 -18.41 -19.33
N PHE A 75 14.92 -18.04 -20.17
CA PHE A 75 16.27 -17.70 -19.74
C PHE A 75 16.26 -16.48 -18.80
N ILE A 76 15.58 -15.38 -19.21
CA ILE A 76 15.45 -14.17 -18.39
C ILE A 76 14.80 -14.51 -17.04
N ASP A 77 13.67 -15.19 -17.05
CA ASP A 77 12.93 -15.54 -15.83
C ASP A 77 13.78 -16.42 -14.89
N THR A 78 14.54 -17.39 -15.46
CA THR A 78 15.41 -18.27 -14.68
C THR A 78 16.55 -17.50 -14.01
N TYR A 79 17.14 -16.51 -14.70
CA TYR A 79 18.21 -15.71 -14.14
C TYR A 79 17.72 -14.70 -13.12
N HIS A 80 16.61 -14.00 -13.39
CA HIS A 80 15.98 -13.14 -12.39
C HIS A 80 15.64 -13.91 -11.11
N PHE A 81 15.08 -15.11 -11.23
CA PHE A 81 14.77 -15.95 -10.09
C PHE A 81 16.01 -16.40 -9.30
N LYS A 82 17.14 -16.70 -9.99
CA LYS A 82 18.41 -17.03 -9.33
C LYS A 82 19.00 -15.82 -8.60
N GLU A 83 19.01 -14.63 -9.22
CA GLU A 83 19.52 -13.40 -8.62
C GLU A 83 18.67 -12.99 -7.42
N GLU A 84 17.36 -13.04 -7.55
CA GLU A 84 16.42 -12.73 -6.48
C GLU A 84 16.57 -13.70 -5.28
N ARG A 85 16.70 -15.00 -5.54
CA ARG A 85 16.98 -15.99 -4.50
C ARG A 85 18.32 -15.74 -3.81
N HIS A 86 19.38 -15.48 -4.55
CA HIS A 86 20.70 -15.15 -3.99
C HIS A 86 20.66 -13.89 -3.15
N PHE A 87 19.93 -12.89 -3.62
CA PHE A 87 19.75 -11.64 -2.91
C PHE A 87 19.03 -11.86 -1.57
N HIS A 88 17.89 -12.55 -1.57
CA HIS A 88 17.16 -12.87 -0.34
C HIS A 88 17.99 -13.71 0.64
N GLN A 89 18.72 -14.71 0.15
CA GLN A 89 19.64 -15.48 0.99
C GLN A 89 20.72 -14.60 1.62
N LYS A 90 21.27 -13.64 0.86
CA LYS A 90 22.26 -12.69 1.38
C LYS A 90 21.66 -11.77 2.44
N VAL A 91 20.43 -11.28 2.24
CA VAL A 91 19.70 -10.48 3.23
C VAL A 91 19.53 -11.27 4.53
N TYR A 92 18.95 -12.48 4.46
CA TYR A 92 18.80 -13.34 5.64
C TYR A 92 20.13 -13.64 6.31
N HIS A 93 21.14 -14.06 5.56
CA HIS A 93 22.46 -14.35 6.10
C HIS A 93 23.06 -13.14 6.85
N THR A 94 22.91 -11.92 6.28
CA THR A 94 23.38 -10.68 6.90
C THR A 94 22.65 -10.39 8.21
N ILE A 95 21.32 -10.59 8.23
CA ILE A 95 20.50 -10.40 9.43
C ILE A 95 20.86 -11.44 10.50
N TYR A 96 21.01 -12.73 10.14
CA TYR A 96 21.37 -13.78 11.07
C TYR A 96 22.76 -13.61 11.68
N ARG A 97 23.70 -13.01 10.94
CA ARG A 97 25.01 -12.62 11.47
C ARG A 97 24.91 -11.52 12.53
N ASN A 98 23.81 -10.79 12.54
CA ASN A 98 23.50 -9.72 13.50
C ASN A 98 24.63 -8.67 13.65
N LYS A 99 25.30 -8.36 12.55
CA LYS A 99 26.32 -7.31 12.49
C LYS A 99 25.71 -6.00 12.02
N PRO A 100 25.56 -4.99 12.89
CA PRO A 100 24.91 -3.72 12.54
C PRO A 100 25.49 -3.05 11.31
N SER A 101 26.81 -3.01 11.17
CA SER A 101 27.49 -2.39 10.02
C SER A 101 27.19 -3.07 8.69
N GLU A 102 27.04 -4.39 8.68
CA GLU A 102 26.70 -5.14 7.47
C GLU A 102 25.23 -4.88 7.06
N ILE A 103 24.31 -4.79 8.04
CA ILE A 103 22.91 -4.49 7.82
C ILE A 103 22.73 -3.05 7.30
N ILE A 104 23.39 -2.07 7.92
CA ILE A 104 23.36 -0.67 7.48
C ILE A 104 23.85 -0.57 6.04
N ARG A 105 25.01 -1.18 5.73
CA ARG A 105 25.57 -1.18 4.38
C ARG A 105 24.64 -1.85 3.36
N LEU A 106 23.93 -2.91 3.75
CA LEU A 106 22.96 -3.56 2.88
C LEU A 106 21.79 -2.62 2.54
N VAL A 107 21.24 -1.91 3.53
CA VAL A 107 20.16 -0.93 3.34
C VAL A 107 20.63 0.24 2.47
N GLU A 108 21.84 0.77 2.73
CA GLU A 108 22.37 1.89 1.95
C GLU A 108 22.64 1.50 0.49
N ASN A 109 23.20 0.32 0.23
CA ASN A 109 23.41 -0.20 -1.12
C ASN A 109 22.07 -0.40 -1.85
N ALA A 110 21.08 -1.00 -1.19
CA ALA A 110 19.74 -1.17 -1.77
C ALA A 110 19.09 0.18 -2.12
N TYR A 111 19.28 1.20 -1.27
CA TYR A 111 18.79 2.55 -1.56
C TYR A 111 19.44 3.17 -2.80
N GLU A 112 20.73 2.93 -3.01
CA GLU A 112 21.48 3.47 -4.17
C GLU A 112 21.10 2.79 -5.48
N THR A 113 20.90 1.48 -5.46
CA THR A 113 20.52 0.71 -6.66
C THR A 113 19.05 0.91 -7.03
N LYS A 114 18.21 1.35 -6.08
CA LYS A 114 16.74 1.47 -6.18
C LYS A 114 16.02 0.16 -6.54
N GLU A 115 16.74 -0.93 -6.69
CA GLU A 115 16.17 -2.25 -6.93
C GLU A 115 15.60 -2.81 -5.62
N ASP A 116 14.31 -3.08 -5.60
CA ASP A 116 13.57 -3.71 -4.49
C ASP A 116 13.80 -3.09 -3.10
N PHE A 117 14.28 -1.83 -3.05
CA PHE A 117 14.63 -1.17 -1.79
C PHE A 117 13.51 -1.23 -0.73
N THR A 118 12.28 -0.98 -1.15
CA THR A 118 11.13 -0.98 -0.24
C THR A 118 10.88 -2.35 0.36
N GLN A 119 10.96 -3.41 -0.43
CA GLN A 119 10.82 -4.80 0.01
C GLN A 119 11.94 -5.21 0.96
N ILE A 120 13.18 -4.82 0.64
CA ILE A 120 14.36 -5.07 1.47
C ILE A 120 14.24 -4.40 2.83
N LEU A 121 13.86 -3.11 2.84
CA LEU A 121 13.68 -2.37 4.08
C LEU A 121 12.59 -3.02 4.96
N ILE A 122 11.44 -3.38 4.37
CA ILE A 122 10.36 -4.05 5.07
C ILE A 122 10.83 -5.39 5.66
N LEU A 123 11.54 -6.19 4.87
CA LEU A 123 12.08 -7.49 5.30
C LEU A 123 13.05 -7.32 6.48
N ILE A 124 14.01 -6.40 6.36
CA ILE A 124 15.00 -6.13 7.41
C ILE A 124 14.30 -5.66 8.68
N VAL A 125 13.39 -4.69 8.59
CA VAL A 125 12.66 -4.17 9.76
C VAL A 125 11.85 -5.29 10.41
N ARG A 126 11.20 -6.15 9.62
CA ARG A 126 10.45 -7.30 10.15
C ARG A 126 11.34 -8.26 10.92
N GLU A 127 12.45 -8.67 10.34
CA GLU A 127 13.38 -9.61 10.99
C GLU A 127 14.03 -9.01 12.25
N LEU A 128 14.45 -7.75 12.18
CA LEU A 128 14.99 -7.05 13.35
C LEU A 128 13.96 -6.91 14.47
N TYR A 129 12.70 -6.65 14.09
CA TYR A 129 11.60 -6.55 15.06
C TYR A 129 11.38 -7.88 15.79
N TYR A 130 11.29 -9.00 15.07
CA TYR A 130 11.09 -10.33 15.67
C TYR A 130 12.30 -10.79 16.50
N ASN A 131 13.50 -10.34 16.14
CA ASN A 131 14.72 -10.54 16.91
C ASN A 131 14.87 -9.53 18.08
N LYS A 132 13.88 -8.66 18.30
CA LYS A 132 13.87 -7.61 19.33
C LYS A 132 15.06 -6.64 19.26
N ASN A 133 15.66 -6.48 18.08
CA ASN A 133 16.77 -5.56 17.84
C ASN A 133 16.23 -4.16 17.48
N TYR A 134 15.53 -3.53 18.42
CA TYR A 134 14.90 -2.23 18.22
C TYR A 134 15.91 -1.08 18.13
N ASP A 135 17.08 -1.23 18.77
CA ASP A 135 18.17 -0.25 18.67
C ASP A 135 18.66 -0.11 17.22
N LEU A 136 18.80 -1.23 16.51
CA LEU A 136 19.23 -1.19 15.12
C LEU A 136 18.13 -0.66 14.20
N ILE A 137 16.86 -0.92 14.49
CA ILE A 137 15.74 -0.29 13.75
C ILE A 137 15.79 1.24 13.93
N ASP A 138 15.99 1.73 15.16
CA ASP A 138 16.13 3.16 15.43
C ASP A 138 17.33 3.76 14.68
N VAL A 139 18.48 3.11 14.73
CA VAL A 139 19.68 3.53 13.95
C VAL A 139 19.38 3.60 12.46
N LEU A 140 18.70 2.59 11.88
CA LEU A 140 18.35 2.60 10.45
C LEU A 140 17.48 3.81 10.09
N PHE A 141 16.43 4.08 10.87
CA PHE A 141 15.55 5.23 10.59
C PHE A 141 16.20 6.59 10.93
N ASN A 142 17.37 6.61 11.55
CA ASN A 142 18.19 7.82 11.72
C ASN A 142 19.20 8.03 10.59
N LEU A 143 19.33 7.09 9.63
CA LEU A 143 20.19 7.29 8.47
C LEU A 143 19.68 8.45 7.59
N LYS A 144 20.58 9.33 7.17
CA LYS A 144 20.25 10.46 6.30
C LYS A 144 19.53 10.04 5.00
N LYS A 145 19.91 8.87 4.43
CA LYS A 145 19.27 8.31 3.24
C LYS A 145 17.83 7.87 3.50
N LEU A 146 17.50 7.46 4.72
CA LEU A 146 16.15 7.09 5.14
C LEU A 146 15.34 8.25 5.71
N HIS A 147 15.72 9.50 5.44
CA HIS A 147 14.86 10.63 5.80
C HIS A 147 13.57 10.57 4.97
N TYR A 148 12.41 10.69 5.62
CA TYR A 148 11.09 10.52 4.97
C TYR A 148 10.88 11.42 3.75
N SER A 149 11.50 12.61 3.71
CA SER A 149 11.40 13.52 2.56
C SER A 149 12.07 13.01 1.27
N ASN A 150 12.87 11.96 1.36
CA ASN A 150 13.54 11.34 0.20
C ASN A 150 12.63 10.34 -0.54
N PHE A 151 11.42 10.11 -0.03
CA PHE A 151 10.48 9.12 -0.54
C PHE A 151 9.21 9.76 -1.07
N SER A 152 8.67 9.18 -2.12
CA SER A 152 7.33 9.53 -2.58
C SER A 152 6.28 9.07 -1.56
N TYR A 153 5.12 9.74 -1.56
CA TYR A 153 4.01 9.37 -0.69
C TYR A 153 3.56 7.90 -0.89
N THR A 154 3.62 7.40 -2.13
CA THR A 154 3.28 6.01 -2.45
C THR A 154 4.24 5.01 -1.81
N GLU A 155 5.55 5.30 -1.82
CA GLU A 155 6.56 4.48 -1.14
C GLU A 155 6.37 4.48 0.37
N LEU A 156 6.13 5.67 0.96
CA LEU A 156 5.83 5.78 2.39
C LEU A 156 4.59 4.97 2.78
N LEU A 157 3.52 5.02 2.00
CA LEU A 157 2.32 4.22 2.22
C LEU A 157 2.59 2.72 2.13
N PHE A 158 3.36 2.28 1.13
CA PHE A 158 3.67 0.87 0.96
C PHE A 158 4.50 0.33 2.12
N ILE A 159 5.57 1.04 2.49
CA ILE A 159 6.44 0.69 3.62
C ILE A 159 5.64 0.72 4.92
N GLY A 160 4.93 1.80 5.19
CA GLY A 160 4.20 2.00 6.43
C GLY A 160 3.05 1.01 6.63
N ASN A 161 2.27 0.71 5.58
CA ASN A 161 1.22 -0.31 5.67
C ASN A 161 1.81 -1.71 5.90
N SER A 162 2.94 -2.04 5.30
CA SER A 162 3.59 -3.33 5.47
C SER A 162 4.17 -3.50 6.88
N ILE A 163 4.87 -2.49 7.40
CA ILE A 163 5.45 -2.51 8.75
C ILE A 163 4.35 -2.39 9.80
N GLY A 164 3.33 -1.58 9.58
CA GLY A 164 2.22 -1.38 10.50
C GLY A 164 1.46 -2.65 10.85
N LEU A 165 1.36 -3.61 9.91
CA LEU A 165 0.77 -4.92 10.16
C LEU A 165 1.48 -5.72 11.25
N ILE A 166 2.80 -5.51 11.44
CA ILE A 166 3.57 -6.15 12.51
C ILE A 166 3.04 -5.67 13.86
N PHE A 167 2.85 -4.35 14.00
CA PHE A 167 2.35 -3.76 15.27
C PHE A 167 0.91 -4.12 15.55
N ARG A 168 0.06 -4.19 14.52
CA ARG A 168 -1.31 -4.69 14.66
C ARG A 168 -1.32 -6.11 15.24
N LYS A 169 -0.49 -7.00 14.70
CA LYS A 169 -0.39 -8.39 15.15
C LYS A 169 0.14 -8.50 16.59
N GLN A 170 1.11 -7.67 16.96
CA GLN A 170 1.74 -7.70 18.27
C GLN A 170 0.98 -6.88 19.34
N GLY A 171 0.15 -5.94 18.92
CA GLY A 171 -0.64 -5.09 19.81
C GLY A 171 0.16 -4.04 20.58
N ASN A 172 1.43 -3.78 20.20
CA ASN A 172 2.27 -2.75 20.82
C ASN A 172 3.32 -2.19 19.83
N VAL A 173 3.87 -1.02 20.17
CA VAL A 173 5.03 -0.43 19.50
C VAL A 173 6.13 -0.25 20.53
N PRO A 174 7.33 -0.77 20.30
CA PRO A 174 8.46 -0.61 21.21
C PRO A 174 8.80 0.86 21.45
N GLU A 175 9.03 1.24 22.70
CA GLU A 175 9.30 2.62 23.10
C GLU A 175 10.49 3.22 22.35
N LYS A 176 11.54 2.43 22.14
CA LYS A 176 12.76 2.84 21.46
C LYS A 176 12.53 3.45 20.08
N ILE A 177 11.62 2.87 19.30
CA ILE A 177 11.31 3.32 17.93
C ILE A 177 10.08 4.22 17.85
N SER A 178 9.25 4.22 18.88
CA SER A 178 7.96 4.92 18.89
C SER A 178 8.09 6.45 18.77
N ASN A 179 9.25 7.01 19.14
CA ASN A 179 9.55 8.44 19.12
C ASN A 179 10.51 8.85 17.99
N ASN A 180 10.97 7.92 17.16
CA ASN A 180 11.81 8.25 16.02
C ASN A 180 10.98 9.01 14.96
N LEU A 181 11.41 10.23 14.60
CA LEU A 181 10.65 11.11 13.70
C LEU A 181 10.45 10.49 12.32
N ASN A 182 11.47 9.85 11.74
CA ASN A 182 11.34 9.21 10.46
C ASN A 182 10.42 7.99 10.56
N PHE A 183 10.54 7.19 11.60
CA PHE A 183 9.66 6.05 11.83
C PHE A 183 8.19 6.48 12.00
N ILE A 184 7.93 7.60 12.69
CA ILE A 184 6.60 8.19 12.78
C ILE A 184 6.07 8.54 11.39
N ASN A 185 6.86 9.22 10.56
CA ASN A 185 6.44 9.59 9.21
C ASN A 185 6.26 8.38 8.27
N PHE A 186 7.10 7.35 8.39
CA PHE A 186 6.99 6.14 7.59
C PHE A 186 5.80 5.26 8.01
N VAL A 187 5.53 5.13 9.31
CA VAL A 187 4.60 4.10 9.80
C VAL A 187 3.37 4.72 10.47
N PHE A 188 3.55 5.56 11.48
CA PHE A 188 2.42 6.08 12.24
C PHE A 188 1.46 6.93 11.41
N LEU A 189 1.99 7.83 10.57
CA LEU A 189 1.16 8.72 9.75
C LEU A 189 0.53 8.02 8.54
N THR A 190 1.11 6.91 8.07
CA THR A 190 0.69 6.20 6.87
C THR A 190 -0.18 4.97 7.14
N PHE A 191 0.03 4.30 8.27
CA PHE A 191 -0.75 3.17 8.72
C PHE A 191 -1.66 3.56 9.89
N VAL A 192 -2.75 4.25 9.60
CA VAL A 192 -3.75 4.56 10.62
C VAL A 192 -4.58 3.32 10.91
N ASP A 193 -4.32 2.68 12.04
CA ASP A 193 -5.05 1.47 12.41
C ASP A 193 -6.40 1.78 13.08
N TYR A 194 -7.43 1.95 12.24
CA TYR A 194 -8.78 2.21 12.71
C TYR A 194 -9.39 1.04 13.52
N SER A 195 -8.82 -0.16 13.43
CA SER A 195 -9.26 -1.29 14.26
C SER A 195 -8.70 -1.23 15.70
N SER A 196 -7.74 -0.36 15.96
CA SER A 196 -6.98 -0.31 17.22
C SER A 196 -6.98 1.06 17.92
N LEU A 197 -7.97 1.93 17.63
CA LEU A 197 -8.10 3.22 18.33
C LEU A 197 -8.53 3.11 19.80
N ASN A 198 -8.82 1.90 20.31
CA ASN A 198 -8.98 1.63 21.74
C ASN A 198 -7.76 0.94 22.36
N TYR A 199 -6.71 0.67 21.56
CA TYR A 199 -5.58 -0.16 21.94
C TYR A 199 -4.24 0.49 21.62
N TYR A 200 -3.31 -0.28 21.05
CA TYR A 200 -1.92 0.13 20.86
C TYR A 200 -1.77 1.41 20.03
N TYR A 201 -2.60 1.61 19.00
CA TYR A 201 -2.45 2.77 18.11
C TYR A 201 -2.78 4.08 18.83
N LEU A 202 -3.85 4.11 19.65
CA LEU A 202 -4.15 5.26 20.49
C LEU A 202 -3.10 5.48 21.58
N ASN A 203 -2.57 4.40 22.18
CA ASN A 203 -1.52 4.49 23.18
C ASN A 203 -0.25 5.07 22.57
N TRP A 204 0.09 4.66 21.34
CA TRP A 204 1.19 5.23 20.58
C TRP A 204 0.96 6.72 20.27
N ALA A 205 -0.22 7.09 19.78
CA ALA A 205 -0.60 8.48 19.56
C ALA A 205 -0.41 9.34 20.82
N LYS A 206 -0.90 8.89 21.98
CA LYS A 206 -0.72 9.58 23.25
C LYS A 206 0.73 9.62 23.73
N HIS A 207 1.53 8.62 23.41
CA HIS A 207 2.95 8.61 23.73
C HIS A 207 3.69 9.66 22.91
N ILE A 208 3.47 9.71 21.59
CA ILE A 208 4.04 10.72 20.69
C ILE A 208 3.60 12.13 21.12
N GLN A 209 2.34 12.31 21.55
CA GLN A 209 1.80 13.61 21.96
C GLN A 209 2.58 14.29 23.11
N LYS A 210 3.29 13.52 23.93
CA LYS A 210 4.11 14.04 25.02
C LYS A 210 5.40 14.71 24.53
N ASN A 211 5.78 14.50 23.28
CA ASN A 211 7.01 15.01 22.70
C ASN A 211 6.71 16.21 21.78
N THR A 212 7.71 17.07 21.62
CA THR A 212 7.59 18.24 20.73
C THR A 212 7.97 17.84 19.30
N PHE A 213 6.97 17.66 18.45
CA PHE A 213 7.12 17.40 17.03
C PHE A 213 6.60 18.59 16.19
N THR A 214 6.48 18.37 14.87
CA THR A 214 5.90 19.37 13.98
C THR A 214 4.42 19.63 14.29
N GLU A 215 3.94 20.81 13.94
CA GLU A 215 2.54 21.17 14.09
C GLU A 215 1.60 20.17 13.39
N GLU A 216 1.98 19.70 12.18
CA GLU A 216 1.19 18.72 11.42
C GLU A 216 1.02 17.39 12.17
N ILE A 217 2.09 16.88 12.79
CA ILE A 217 2.02 15.65 13.61
C ILE A 217 1.09 15.87 14.81
N SER A 218 1.19 17.03 15.47
CA SER A 218 0.35 17.35 16.63
C SER A 218 -1.13 17.43 16.26
N ILE A 219 -1.45 18.05 15.11
CA ILE A 219 -2.81 18.12 14.57
C ILE A 219 -3.31 16.71 14.20
N PHE A 220 -2.46 15.91 13.54
CA PHE A 220 -2.80 14.54 13.17
C PHE A 220 -3.15 13.68 14.40
N ILE A 221 -2.31 13.72 15.44
CA ILE A 221 -2.54 13.00 16.70
C ILE A 221 -3.84 13.43 17.35
N SER A 222 -4.08 14.75 17.41
CA SER A 222 -5.32 15.30 17.96
C SER A 222 -6.54 14.81 17.18
N ALA A 223 -6.48 14.79 15.85
CA ALA A 223 -7.57 14.29 15.01
C ALA A 223 -7.87 12.81 15.27
N ILE A 224 -6.85 11.97 15.43
CA ILE A 224 -7.01 10.54 15.74
C ILE A 224 -7.63 10.34 17.12
N ILE A 225 -7.18 11.08 18.13
CA ILE A 225 -7.73 11.01 19.49
C ILE A 225 -9.22 11.41 19.50
N GLU A 226 -9.56 12.51 18.83
CA GLU A 226 -10.94 13.00 18.80
C GLU A 226 -11.87 12.06 18.01
N PHE A 227 -11.38 11.48 16.91
CA PHE A 227 -12.13 10.46 16.17
C PHE A 227 -12.35 9.17 17.01
N GLY A 228 -11.35 8.73 17.77
CA GLY A 228 -11.50 7.62 18.72
C GLY A 228 -12.56 7.91 19.79
N LYS A 229 -12.67 9.17 20.26
CA LYS A 229 -13.77 9.57 21.18
C LYS A 229 -15.13 9.49 20.50
N PHE A 230 -15.25 9.94 19.25
CA PHE A 230 -16.49 9.82 18.47
C PHE A 230 -16.94 8.35 18.36
N LEU A 231 -16.05 7.45 17.95
CA LEU A 231 -16.36 6.01 17.85
C LEU A 231 -16.80 5.39 19.19
N ASN A 232 -16.38 5.97 20.31
CA ASN A 232 -16.75 5.55 21.64
C ASN A 232 -17.94 6.34 22.23
N LYS A 233 -18.67 7.13 21.42
CA LYS A 233 -19.80 7.99 21.84
C LYS A 233 -19.42 8.93 23.00
N LYS A 234 -18.13 9.33 23.08
CA LYS A 234 -17.63 10.28 24.07
C LYS A 234 -17.65 11.69 23.49
N LYS A 235 -17.77 12.70 24.36
CA LYS A 235 -17.65 14.10 23.96
C LYS A 235 -16.25 14.35 23.37
N PHE A 236 -16.19 14.84 22.13
CA PHE A 236 -14.95 15.19 21.44
C PHE A 236 -14.87 16.69 21.14
N LYS A 237 -13.66 17.20 20.93
CA LYS A 237 -13.39 18.61 20.71
C LYS A 237 -13.38 18.95 19.22
N ASN A 238 -13.83 20.16 18.85
CA ASN A 238 -13.50 20.71 17.55
C ASN A 238 -12.01 21.04 17.52
N LEU A 239 -11.39 20.67 16.43
CA LEU A 239 -10.07 21.21 16.07
C LEU A 239 -10.30 22.55 15.37
N PRO A 240 -9.29 23.45 15.36
CA PRO A 240 -9.44 24.77 14.75
C PRO A 240 -9.94 24.65 13.31
N TYR A 241 -11.07 25.34 13.02
CA TYR A 241 -11.72 25.28 11.70
C TYR A 241 -10.80 25.79 10.58
N GLU A 242 -9.98 26.80 10.87
CA GLU A 242 -9.04 27.41 9.93
C GLU A 242 -8.02 26.42 9.40
N THR A 243 -7.68 25.39 10.18
CA THR A 243 -6.73 24.35 9.77
C THR A 243 -7.24 23.50 8.62
N ILE A 244 -8.57 23.35 8.49
CA ILE A 244 -9.22 22.60 7.41
C ILE A 244 -8.87 23.18 6.03
N PHE A 245 -8.68 24.50 5.97
CA PHE A 245 -8.33 25.22 4.75
C PHE A 245 -6.82 25.40 4.54
N SER A 246 -6.00 24.81 5.41
CA SER A 246 -4.54 24.91 5.31
C SER A 246 -4.00 24.10 4.12
N ARG A 247 -3.43 24.78 3.15
CA ARG A 247 -2.75 24.16 1.99
C ARG A 247 -1.43 23.46 2.34
N LYS A 248 -0.96 23.61 3.57
CA LYS A 248 0.29 23.01 4.06
C LYS A 248 0.11 21.61 4.58
N LEU A 249 -1.12 21.22 4.96
CA LEU A 249 -1.42 19.91 5.50
C LEU A 249 -1.63 18.87 4.41
N ASN A 250 -1.35 17.62 4.76
CA ASN A 250 -1.65 16.48 3.91
C ASN A 250 -3.16 16.42 3.58
N PRO A 251 -3.56 16.15 2.31
CA PRO A 251 -4.97 16.10 1.90
C PRO A 251 -5.86 15.19 2.73
N ILE A 252 -5.36 14.02 3.12
CA ILE A 252 -6.12 13.06 3.94
C ILE A 252 -6.32 13.62 5.36
N LEU A 253 -5.32 14.31 5.92
CA LEU A 253 -5.47 14.99 7.20
C LEU A 253 -6.52 16.11 7.12
N CYS A 254 -6.52 16.91 6.06
CA CYS A 254 -7.56 17.92 5.82
C CYS A 254 -8.95 17.28 5.77
N SER A 255 -9.09 16.16 5.04
CA SER A 255 -10.34 15.38 4.97
C SER A 255 -10.81 14.89 6.35
N ARG A 256 -9.88 14.41 7.18
CA ARG A 256 -10.16 13.96 8.56
C ARG A 256 -10.62 15.11 9.46
N LEU A 257 -9.97 16.26 9.36
CA LEU A 257 -10.37 17.46 10.13
C LEU A 257 -11.76 17.95 9.73
N LEU A 258 -12.03 18.02 8.42
CA LEU A 258 -13.36 18.39 7.92
C LEU A 258 -14.41 17.39 8.38
N SER A 259 -14.10 16.10 8.33
CA SER A 259 -14.95 15.03 8.80
C SER A 259 -15.33 15.22 10.29
N LEU A 260 -14.36 15.46 11.16
CA LEU A 260 -14.59 15.73 12.58
C LEU A 260 -15.44 16.99 12.80
N TYR A 261 -15.20 18.03 11.99
CA TYR A 261 -15.99 19.26 12.05
C TYR A 261 -17.46 18.99 11.68
N LEU A 262 -17.72 18.26 10.60
CA LEU A 262 -19.08 17.89 10.16
C LEU A 262 -19.79 16.98 11.15
N LEU A 263 -19.08 16.03 11.78
CA LEU A 263 -19.64 15.14 12.81
C LEU A 263 -20.17 15.90 14.04
N LYS A 264 -19.69 17.09 14.30
CA LYS A 264 -20.09 17.88 15.47
C LYS A 264 -21.13 18.95 15.16
N ASN A 265 -21.16 19.45 13.93
CA ASN A 265 -21.94 20.60 13.54
C ASN A 265 -23.04 20.20 12.54
N ASN A 266 -24.15 19.65 13.05
CA ASN A 266 -25.25 19.11 12.23
C ASN A 266 -26.15 20.18 11.57
N LYS A 267 -25.96 21.47 11.88
CA LYS A 267 -26.83 22.58 11.42
C LYS A 267 -26.13 23.59 10.52
N ILE A 268 -25.11 23.19 9.83
CA ILE A 268 -24.33 24.06 8.96
C ILE A 268 -24.83 23.96 7.52
N ASP A 269 -24.61 25.02 6.75
CA ASP A 269 -24.73 24.96 5.29
C ASP A 269 -23.61 24.08 4.73
N LEU A 270 -23.95 22.80 4.55
CA LEU A 270 -23.02 21.76 4.09
C LEU A 270 -22.45 22.11 2.71
N GLU A 271 -23.33 22.55 1.79
CA GLU A 271 -22.93 22.85 0.43
C GLU A 271 -21.95 24.02 0.38
N HIS A 272 -22.21 25.10 1.12
CA HIS A 272 -21.30 26.25 1.20
C HIS A 272 -19.91 25.85 1.71
N ILE A 273 -19.85 25.06 2.79
CA ILE A 273 -18.58 24.62 3.38
C ILE A 273 -17.80 23.72 2.44
N LEU A 274 -18.45 22.73 1.81
CA LEU A 274 -17.80 21.82 0.88
C LEU A 274 -17.32 22.54 -0.38
N ASN A 275 -18.13 23.47 -0.91
CA ASN A 275 -17.73 24.29 -2.06
C ASN A 275 -16.50 25.15 -1.73
N GLN A 276 -16.47 25.79 -0.56
CA GLN A 276 -15.32 26.54 -0.09
C GLN A 276 -14.09 25.66 0.09
N TYR A 277 -14.24 24.51 0.73
CA TYR A 277 -13.18 23.54 0.98
C TYR A 277 -12.54 23.02 -0.32
N PHE A 278 -13.36 22.58 -1.28
CA PHE A 278 -12.85 22.09 -2.56
C PHE A 278 -12.30 23.21 -3.44
N ARG A 279 -12.84 24.43 -3.38
CA ARG A 279 -12.29 25.58 -4.13
C ARG A 279 -10.87 25.93 -3.68
N ILE A 280 -10.59 25.89 -2.38
CA ILE A 280 -9.27 26.20 -1.83
C ILE A 280 -8.26 25.10 -2.13
N ASN A 281 -8.68 23.84 -2.05
CA ASN A 281 -7.80 22.69 -2.11
C ASN A 281 -7.66 22.06 -3.50
N SER A 282 -8.56 22.37 -4.46
CA SER A 282 -8.67 21.65 -5.75
C SER A 282 -7.65 22.04 -6.82
N LYS A 283 -6.83 23.08 -6.63
CA LYS A 283 -5.96 23.58 -7.72
C LYS A 283 -4.74 22.72 -8.05
N ARG A 284 -4.41 21.71 -7.22
CA ARG A 284 -3.15 20.96 -7.36
C ARG A 284 -3.26 19.43 -7.28
N ILE A 285 -4.34 18.86 -6.74
CA ILE A 285 -4.44 17.42 -6.43
C ILE A 285 -5.86 16.95 -6.71
N ASN A 286 -6.03 15.67 -7.03
CA ASN A 286 -7.33 15.07 -7.25
C ASN A 286 -8.20 15.19 -5.98
N LYS A 287 -9.46 15.63 -6.15
CA LYS A 287 -10.40 15.87 -5.04
C LYS A 287 -10.64 14.63 -4.16
N ILE A 288 -10.39 13.43 -4.68
CA ILE A 288 -10.59 12.18 -3.94
C ILE A 288 -9.73 12.11 -2.66
N ASP A 289 -8.49 12.60 -2.69
CA ASP A 289 -7.60 12.60 -1.53
C ASP A 289 -8.16 13.48 -0.40
N TYR A 290 -8.78 14.60 -0.76
CA TYR A 290 -9.45 15.52 0.17
C TYR A 290 -10.81 15.03 0.66
N SER A 291 -11.34 13.94 0.11
CA SER A 291 -12.65 13.38 0.45
C SER A 291 -12.55 12.04 1.18
N TYR A 292 -11.39 11.43 1.24
CA TYR A 292 -11.22 10.03 1.62
C TYR A 292 -11.85 9.69 2.99
N GLU A 293 -11.60 10.51 4.00
CA GLU A 293 -12.15 10.30 5.33
C GLU A 293 -13.66 10.64 5.42
N LEU A 294 -14.17 11.44 4.48
CA LEU A 294 -15.60 11.79 4.44
C LEU A 294 -16.47 10.60 4.03
N PHE A 295 -15.94 9.67 3.21
CA PHE A 295 -16.71 8.53 2.72
C PHE A 295 -17.21 7.65 3.87
N ILE A 296 -16.32 7.20 4.73
CA ILE A 296 -16.68 6.34 5.86
C ILE A 296 -17.50 7.12 6.89
N ASN A 297 -17.12 8.37 7.16
CA ASN A 297 -17.83 9.15 8.17
C ASN A 297 -19.26 9.48 7.76
N SER A 298 -19.52 9.74 6.47
CA SER A 298 -20.90 9.92 6.00
C SER A 298 -21.76 8.65 6.21
N ILE A 299 -21.16 7.47 6.03
CA ILE A 299 -21.82 6.20 6.36
C ILE A 299 -22.09 6.10 7.86
N LEU A 300 -21.08 6.34 8.71
CA LEU A 300 -21.21 6.16 10.18
C LEU A 300 -22.32 7.01 10.80
N VAL A 301 -22.62 8.19 10.23
CA VAL A 301 -23.67 9.08 10.73
C VAL A 301 -24.90 9.16 9.82
N LYS A 302 -24.98 8.32 8.79
CA LYS A 302 -26.10 8.26 7.84
C LYS A 302 -26.39 9.66 7.23
N ASN A 303 -25.32 10.39 6.82
CA ASN A 303 -25.45 11.73 6.24
C ASN A 303 -25.68 11.65 4.73
N GLU A 304 -26.93 11.54 4.31
CA GLU A 304 -27.36 11.41 2.93
C GLU A 304 -26.99 12.64 2.08
N ASP A 305 -27.08 13.84 2.63
CA ASP A 305 -26.74 15.08 1.92
C ASP A 305 -25.25 15.13 1.58
N LEU A 306 -24.39 14.72 2.53
CA LEU A 306 -22.95 14.63 2.29
C LEU A 306 -22.61 13.57 1.23
N MET A 307 -23.25 12.39 1.31
CA MET A 307 -23.06 11.34 0.31
C MET A 307 -23.49 11.84 -1.09
N PHE A 308 -24.66 12.45 -1.19
CA PHE A 308 -25.19 13.02 -2.43
C PHE A 308 -24.26 14.07 -3.04
N TYR A 309 -23.79 15.01 -2.20
CA TYR A 309 -22.84 16.03 -2.65
C TYR A 309 -21.56 15.40 -3.23
N LEU A 310 -20.97 14.45 -2.51
CA LEU A 310 -19.71 13.79 -2.93
C LEU A 310 -19.89 13.00 -4.21
N ILE A 311 -21.02 12.29 -4.38
CA ILE A 311 -21.35 11.54 -5.60
C ILE A 311 -21.41 12.45 -6.83
N ASN A 312 -22.04 13.62 -6.68
CA ASN A 312 -22.25 14.52 -7.82
C ASN A 312 -21.04 15.44 -8.13
N ASN A 313 -20.15 15.66 -7.18
CA ASN A 313 -19.06 16.64 -7.33
C ASN A 313 -17.67 16.04 -7.46
N LEU A 314 -17.49 14.72 -7.23
CA LEU A 314 -16.21 14.05 -7.42
C LEU A 314 -16.08 13.47 -8.82
N LYS A 315 -15.08 13.97 -9.57
CA LYS A 315 -14.68 13.37 -10.85
C LYS A 315 -13.59 12.34 -10.59
N LEU A 316 -13.88 11.07 -10.89
CA LEU A 316 -12.99 9.94 -10.61
C LEU A 316 -12.28 9.43 -11.87
N GLU A 317 -11.87 10.35 -12.72
CA GLU A 317 -11.13 10.06 -13.94
C GLU A 317 -9.61 10.14 -13.70
N LYS A 318 -8.84 9.34 -14.42
CA LYS A 318 -7.36 9.35 -14.41
C LYS A 318 -6.73 9.19 -13.01
N LEU A 319 -7.28 8.26 -12.22
CA LEU A 319 -6.79 7.98 -10.88
C LEU A 319 -5.45 7.23 -10.90
N SER A 320 -4.52 7.62 -10.02
CA SER A 320 -3.31 6.86 -9.70
C SER A 320 -3.67 5.51 -9.06
N HIS A 321 -2.69 4.60 -8.97
CA HIS A 321 -2.91 3.30 -8.32
C HIS A 321 -3.45 3.45 -6.88
N TYR A 322 -2.86 4.34 -6.11
CA TYR A 322 -3.29 4.64 -4.75
C TYR A 322 -4.72 5.19 -4.69
N GLN A 323 -5.07 6.12 -5.60
CA GLN A 323 -6.40 6.70 -5.65
C GLN A 323 -7.49 5.70 -6.10
N ARG A 324 -7.12 4.62 -6.79
CA ARG A 324 -8.04 3.50 -7.07
C ARG A 324 -8.48 2.78 -5.81
N ILE A 325 -7.59 2.67 -4.83
CA ILE A 325 -7.93 2.14 -3.48
C ILE A 325 -8.93 3.06 -2.79
N GLN A 326 -8.72 4.38 -2.86
CA GLN A 326 -9.67 5.36 -2.32
C GLN A 326 -11.02 5.32 -3.05
N LYS A 327 -11.01 5.13 -4.39
CA LYS A 327 -12.24 4.92 -5.18
C LYS A 327 -13.04 3.72 -4.68
N ASN A 328 -12.38 2.65 -4.25
CA ASN A 328 -13.05 1.49 -3.70
C ASN A 328 -13.86 1.85 -2.42
N THR A 329 -13.31 2.70 -1.54
CA THR A 329 -14.04 3.21 -0.38
C THR A 329 -15.19 4.17 -0.78
N PHE A 330 -15.00 4.97 -1.83
CA PHE A 330 -16.07 5.76 -2.42
C PHE A 330 -17.21 4.86 -2.95
N ASN A 331 -16.89 3.75 -3.61
CA ASN A 331 -17.88 2.79 -4.07
C ASN A 331 -18.73 2.22 -2.91
N LEU A 332 -18.09 1.97 -1.75
CA LEU A 332 -18.82 1.56 -0.55
C LEU A 332 -19.80 2.65 -0.09
N MET A 333 -19.38 3.91 -0.08
CA MET A 333 -20.29 5.02 0.27
C MET A 333 -21.47 5.12 -0.72
N CYS A 334 -21.21 5.00 -2.02
CA CYS A 334 -22.26 4.98 -3.04
C CYS A 334 -23.23 3.83 -2.84
N LEU A 335 -22.71 2.64 -2.50
CA LEU A 335 -23.51 1.47 -2.20
C LEU A 335 -24.51 1.74 -1.06
N PHE A 336 -24.04 2.31 0.04
CA PHE A 336 -24.90 2.72 1.15
C PHE A 336 -25.92 3.78 0.75
N TYR A 337 -25.50 4.80 0.02
CA TYR A 337 -26.38 5.87 -0.44
C TYR A 337 -27.50 5.34 -1.34
N TYR A 338 -27.17 4.53 -2.36
CA TYR A 338 -28.18 4.02 -3.28
C TYR A 338 -29.13 3.01 -2.63
N LYS A 339 -28.66 2.28 -1.61
CA LYS A 339 -29.55 1.48 -0.75
C LYS A 339 -30.54 2.35 0.04
N LEU A 340 -30.07 3.45 0.63
CA LEU A 340 -30.91 4.38 1.41
C LEU A 340 -32.02 4.99 0.56
N ILE A 341 -31.72 5.40 -0.69
CA ILE A 341 -32.72 6.02 -1.58
C ILE A 341 -33.49 4.99 -2.44
N GLY A 342 -33.29 3.70 -2.25
CA GLY A 342 -34.01 2.63 -2.97
C GLY A 342 -33.68 2.49 -4.46
N ASN A 343 -32.50 2.91 -4.91
CA ASN A 343 -32.09 2.78 -6.31
C ASN A 343 -31.32 1.48 -6.54
N SER A 344 -32.04 0.37 -6.79
CA SER A 344 -31.48 -0.98 -6.91
C SER A 344 -30.48 -1.14 -8.08
N ILE A 345 -30.70 -0.45 -9.21
CA ILE A 345 -29.80 -0.56 -10.38
C ILE A 345 -28.40 0.01 -10.05
N LYS A 346 -28.34 1.18 -9.43
CA LYS A 346 -27.07 1.78 -9.03
C LYS A 346 -26.47 1.07 -7.82
N GLU A 347 -27.29 0.58 -6.89
CA GLU A 347 -26.85 -0.25 -5.78
C GLU A 347 -26.09 -1.48 -6.28
N GLU A 348 -26.69 -2.25 -7.21
CA GLU A 348 -26.03 -3.44 -7.81
C GLU A 348 -24.73 -3.08 -8.55
N TYR A 349 -24.73 -1.97 -9.32
CA TYR A 349 -23.51 -1.51 -9.98
C TYR A 349 -22.37 -1.28 -8.97
N PHE A 350 -22.61 -0.58 -7.86
CA PHE A 350 -21.59 -0.29 -6.87
C PHE A 350 -21.22 -1.51 -6.02
N PHE A 351 -22.15 -2.43 -5.79
CA PHE A 351 -21.87 -3.72 -5.16
C PHE A 351 -20.85 -4.51 -5.96
N ASN A 352 -21.05 -4.64 -7.28
CA ASN A 352 -20.14 -5.35 -8.18
C ASN A 352 -18.77 -4.67 -8.35
N ASN A 353 -18.66 -3.39 -8.02
CA ASN A 353 -17.43 -2.59 -8.10
C ASN A 353 -16.74 -2.34 -6.75
N PHE A 354 -17.24 -2.94 -5.66
CA PHE A 354 -16.63 -2.86 -4.33
C PHE A 354 -15.99 -4.19 -3.94
N SER A 355 -14.81 -4.14 -3.31
CA SER A 355 -14.16 -5.31 -2.74
C SER A 355 -13.38 -4.95 -1.48
N ILE A 356 -13.62 -5.69 -0.39
CA ILE A 356 -12.86 -5.52 0.86
C ILE A 356 -11.36 -5.75 0.64
N ASN A 357 -11.00 -6.69 -0.24
CA ASN A 357 -9.60 -7.01 -0.53
C ASN A 357 -8.84 -5.88 -1.24
N LEU A 358 -9.55 -4.91 -1.83
CA LEU A 358 -8.95 -3.71 -2.41
C LEU A 358 -8.85 -2.53 -1.43
N CYS A 359 -9.30 -2.69 -0.19
CA CYS A 359 -9.12 -1.69 0.85
C CYS A 359 -7.67 -1.69 1.37
N GLN A 360 -7.18 -0.53 1.83
CA GLN A 360 -5.91 -0.47 2.54
C GLN A 360 -5.93 -1.40 3.76
N PHE A 361 -4.84 -2.07 4.02
CA PHE A 361 -4.72 -2.98 5.16
C PHE A 361 -5.06 -2.33 6.49
N SER A 362 -4.68 -1.06 6.68
CA SER A 362 -5.03 -0.28 7.86
C SER A 362 -6.54 -0.08 8.06
N TYR A 363 -7.30 -0.09 6.96
CA TYR A 363 -8.74 0.20 6.92
C TYR A 363 -9.60 -1.05 6.77
N GLN A 364 -9.02 -2.14 6.25
CA GLN A 364 -9.76 -3.31 5.76
C GLN A 364 -10.71 -3.93 6.78
N GLU A 365 -10.24 -4.19 8.00
CA GLU A 365 -11.09 -4.76 9.05
C GLU A 365 -12.20 -3.79 9.52
N PHE A 366 -11.88 -2.48 9.56
CA PHE A 366 -12.87 -1.47 9.92
C PHE A 366 -13.97 -1.33 8.86
N VAL A 367 -13.58 -1.38 7.59
CA VAL A 367 -14.51 -1.42 6.46
C VAL A 367 -15.33 -2.71 6.48
N ALA A 368 -14.73 -3.86 6.83
CA ALA A 368 -15.46 -5.12 6.96
C ALA A 368 -16.60 -5.03 7.98
N LEU A 369 -16.34 -4.42 9.15
CA LEU A 369 -17.38 -4.19 10.17
C LEU A 369 -18.53 -3.33 9.62
N ILE A 370 -18.22 -2.28 8.87
CA ILE A 370 -19.24 -1.42 8.24
C ILE A 370 -19.99 -2.19 7.15
N PHE A 371 -19.29 -2.97 6.33
CA PHE A 371 -19.90 -3.74 5.25
C PHE A 371 -20.84 -4.85 5.75
N CYS A 372 -20.61 -5.39 6.96
CA CYS A 372 -21.58 -6.30 7.60
C CYS A 372 -22.97 -5.66 7.75
N ILE A 373 -23.03 -4.34 7.99
CA ILE A 373 -24.32 -3.61 8.11
C ILE A 373 -25.07 -3.69 6.77
N TYR A 374 -24.37 -3.42 5.66
CA TYR A 374 -24.99 -3.52 4.33
C TYR A 374 -25.41 -4.95 4.01
N LYS A 375 -24.53 -5.94 4.18
CA LYS A 375 -24.84 -7.36 3.91
C LYS A 375 -26.07 -7.84 4.68
N PHE A 376 -26.19 -7.45 5.96
CA PHE A 376 -27.30 -7.85 6.81
C PHE A 376 -28.67 -7.39 6.26
N HIS A 377 -28.75 -6.22 5.65
CA HIS A 377 -29.99 -5.65 5.10
C HIS A 377 -30.26 -6.05 3.64
N THR A 378 -29.34 -6.73 2.98
CA THR A 378 -29.50 -7.14 1.57
C THR A 378 -29.76 -8.62 1.38
N THR A 379 -29.32 -9.47 2.30
CA THR A 379 -29.64 -10.89 2.25
C THR A 379 -31.04 -11.20 2.76
N ASN A 380 -31.74 -12.06 2.04
CA ASN A 380 -33.03 -12.62 2.47
C ASN A 380 -32.88 -14.00 3.15
N ASN A 381 -31.67 -14.56 3.15
CA ASN A 381 -31.38 -15.86 3.74
C ASN A 381 -31.08 -15.69 5.25
N GLU A 382 -31.87 -16.34 6.10
CA GLU A 382 -31.71 -16.22 7.55
C GLU A 382 -30.39 -16.85 8.05
N ASP A 383 -29.90 -17.93 7.44
CA ASP A 383 -28.61 -18.52 7.80
C ASP A 383 -27.46 -17.57 7.49
N GLU A 384 -27.47 -16.89 6.32
CA GLU A 384 -26.51 -15.85 6.00
C GLU A 384 -26.58 -14.66 6.96
N LYS A 385 -27.76 -14.26 7.39
CA LYS A 385 -27.92 -13.19 8.41
C LYS A 385 -27.25 -13.59 9.73
N ILE A 386 -27.39 -14.84 10.12
CA ILE A 386 -26.73 -15.37 11.34
C ILE A 386 -25.21 -15.28 11.19
N GLU A 387 -24.67 -15.74 10.07
CA GLU A 387 -23.22 -15.65 9.80
C GLU A 387 -22.72 -14.20 9.82
N ILE A 388 -23.45 -13.28 9.18
CA ILE A 388 -23.12 -11.86 9.18
C ILE A 388 -23.13 -11.27 10.59
N ILE A 389 -24.11 -11.62 11.42
CA ILE A 389 -24.16 -11.17 12.81
C ILE A 389 -23.01 -11.74 13.64
N VAL A 390 -22.58 -12.98 13.37
CA VAL A 390 -21.41 -13.57 14.02
C VAL A 390 -20.15 -12.80 13.64
N GLU A 391 -19.93 -12.53 12.34
CA GLU A 391 -18.81 -11.71 11.85
C GLU A 391 -18.82 -10.30 12.45
N TYR A 392 -19.97 -9.64 12.43
CA TYR A 392 -20.15 -8.30 13.03
C TYR A 392 -19.80 -8.29 14.51
N ASN A 393 -20.33 -9.24 15.29
CA ASN A 393 -20.05 -9.34 16.72
C ASN A 393 -18.59 -9.65 17.02
N TYR A 394 -17.95 -10.48 16.21
CA TYR A 394 -16.51 -10.75 16.31
C TYR A 394 -15.69 -9.46 16.14
N LEU A 395 -15.93 -8.70 15.05
CA LEU A 395 -15.23 -7.45 14.78
C LEU A 395 -15.56 -6.36 15.81
N LYS A 396 -16.82 -6.21 16.19
CA LYS A 396 -17.28 -5.31 17.26
C LYS A 396 -16.56 -5.59 18.58
N ASN A 397 -16.50 -6.86 18.98
CA ASN A 397 -15.84 -7.25 20.24
C ASN A 397 -14.32 -7.05 20.16
N LYS A 398 -13.73 -7.24 18.98
CA LYS A 398 -12.32 -6.96 18.72
C LYS A 398 -12.00 -5.49 18.86
N PHE A 399 -12.81 -4.57 18.32
CA PHE A 399 -12.54 -3.13 18.32
C PHE A 399 -13.05 -2.42 19.56
N ARG A 400 -14.13 -2.92 20.18
CA ARG A 400 -14.79 -2.38 21.37
C ARG A 400 -15.25 -0.94 21.23
N TYR A 401 -15.69 -0.51 20.03
CA TYR A 401 -16.27 0.80 19.85
C TYR A 401 -17.73 0.80 20.26
N SER A 402 -18.10 1.76 21.13
CA SER A 402 -19.47 1.92 21.63
C SER A 402 -20.48 2.35 20.55
N LEU A 403 -20.01 2.84 19.39
CA LEU A 403 -20.85 3.20 18.25
C LEU A 403 -21.57 1.98 17.66
N PHE A 404 -20.86 0.86 17.52
CA PHE A 404 -21.36 -0.35 16.86
C PHE A 404 -22.15 -1.22 17.84
N THR A 405 -23.41 -0.86 18.09
CA THR A 405 -24.32 -1.65 18.92
C THR A 405 -25.11 -2.65 18.06
N LYS A 406 -25.85 -3.56 18.69
CA LYS A 406 -26.77 -4.45 17.97
C LYS A 406 -27.86 -3.62 17.27
N GLU A 407 -28.37 -2.59 17.91
CA GLU A 407 -29.38 -1.69 17.35
C GLU A 407 -28.81 -0.93 16.14
N PHE A 408 -27.51 -0.63 16.13
CA PHE A 408 -26.90 0.09 15.01
C PHE A 408 -26.94 -0.74 13.72
N ILE A 409 -26.65 -2.05 13.76
CA ILE A 409 -26.77 -2.90 12.57
C ILE A 409 -28.23 -3.16 12.22
N LEU A 410 -29.11 -3.43 13.22
CA LEU A 410 -30.51 -3.79 12.95
C LEU A 410 -31.33 -2.64 12.34
N ASN A 411 -31.04 -1.39 12.71
CA ASN A 411 -31.89 -0.22 12.39
C ASN A 411 -31.24 0.73 11.37
N TYR A 412 -30.10 0.38 10.79
CA TYR A 412 -29.34 1.33 9.96
C TYR A 412 -30.12 1.79 8.72
N PHE A 413 -30.80 0.89 8.02
CA PHE A 413 -31.57 1.18 6.80
C PHE A 413 -33.08 1.33 7.03
N ASN A 414 -33.52 1.21 8.27
CA ASN A 414 -34.93 1.41 8.68
C ASN A 414 -35.21 2.87 8.96
#